data_74143316f04a79e392e2e42f1145057c
#
_entry.id   74143316f04a79e392e2e42f1145057c
#
_cell.length_a   1.000
_cell.length_b   1.000
_cell.length_c   1.000
_cell.angle_alpha   90.00
_cell.angle_beta   90.00
_cell.angle_gamma   90.00
#
_symmetry.space_group_name_H-M   'P 1'
#
loop_
_entity.id
_entity.type
_entity.pdbx_description
1 polymer ?
#
loop_
_entity_poly.entity_id
_entity_poly.type
_entity_poly.pdbx_seq_one_letter_code
_entity_poly.pdbx_strand_id
1 'polypeptide(L)'
;MDVIYTDSKGNESGVLHKFNIDFDCTDTKDFEITVGRFDSQILSGGCRWYIDGTEYGGIVDSLEVLTDSNEIKYNGRNFRSVLSKKIISPPPGRDYKTVSGSLTKITNDLLKELGLSALFICDEANIKSNTFSFDRYCTLYDGLVKLAYVNKKVIALTCHRDYVHITYMDRIDYSDEMEYCQDDIGFRIKRCYNDVNHLICLGQGELQNRQVVHIYVDGDGDIVDNQYYFGLDEITETYENTNSKDIQELKQAGIDKLGDMKDGDEFEVTSIPDIQLKIGDIVGGYEDVTGIRIKREIVNTIVTITDSTFNVEYKVGGDNPGSAGIASDLVEEYILPIATNKRLGGIKLSRQFNTDDGKLYSPAFNELKEKYEKTKLICS
;
A
#
# COMPACT_ATOMS: atom_id res chain seq x y z
N MET A 1 -24.37 12.77 4.34
CA MET A 1 -23.14 13.04 3.55
C MET A 1 -23.59 13.44 2.16
N ASP A 2 -23.20 14.61 1.69
CA ASP A 2 -23.71 15.14 0.42
C ASP A 2 -22.73 14.80 -0.71
N VAL A 3 -23.21 14.08 -1.72
CA VAL A 3 -22.48 13.82 -2.95
C VAL A 3 -22.81 14.90 -3.95
N ILE A 4 -21.90 15.84 -4.12
CA ILE A 4 -22.08 17.00 -5.00
C ILE A 4 -21.65 16.62 -6.40
N TYR A 5 -22.42 17.05 -7.41
CA TYR A 5 -22.02 16.88 -8.81
C TYR A 5 -22.05 18.20 -9.57
N THR A 6 -21.21 18.30 -10.60
CA THR A 6 -21.03 19.49 -11.42
C THR A 6 -21.47 19.26 -12.86
N ASP A 7 -21.52 20.33 -13.63
CA ASP A 7 -21.50 20.25 -15.09
C ASP A 7 -20.08 19.90 -15.63
N SER A 8 -19.93 19.70 -16.92
CA SER A 8 -18.63 19.43 -17.57
C SER A 8 -17.62 20.59 -17.48
N LYS A 9 -18.06 21.78 -17.06
CA LYS A 9 -17.21 22.96 -16.83
C LYS A 9 -16.78 23.08 -15.37
N GLY A 10 -17.32 22.24 -14.48
CA GLY A 10 -17.04 22.25 -13.05
C GLY A 10 -17.95 23.14 -12.20
N ASN A 11 -19.04 23.67 -12.77
CA ASN A 11 -20.02 24.41 -11.97
C ASN A 11 -20.93 23.42 -11.25
N GLU A 12 -21.17 23.63 -9.95
CA GLU A 12 -22.08 22.82 -9.17
C GLU A 12 -23.49 22.79 -9.77
N SER A 13 -24.03 21.59 -9.96
CA SER A 13 -25.34 21.35 -10.58
C SER A 13 -26.36 20.81 -9.59
N GLY A 14 -25.90 20.15 -8.52
CA GLY A 14 -26.79 19.61 -7.49
C GLY A 14 -26.12 18.57 -6.59
N VAL A 15 -26.97 17.89 -5.82
CA VAL A 15 -26.58 16.79 -4.92
C VAL A 15 -27.27 15.52 -5.38
N LEU A 16 -26.55 14.40 -5.38
CA LEU A 16 -27.11 13.09 -5.71
C LEU A 16 -28.01 12.59 -4.58
N HIS A 17 -29.10 11.91 -4.97
CA HIS A 17 -30.02 11.26 -4.08
C HIS A 17 -30.32 9.84 -4.60
N LYS A 18 -30.55 8.89 -3.72
CA LYS A 18 -30.87 7.50 -4.07
C LYS A 18 -29.81 6.87 -4.98
N PHE A 19 -28.59 6.89 -4.51
CA PHE A 19 -27.43 6.38 -5.23
C PHE A 19 -26.76 5.23 -4.49
N ASN A 20 -25.98 4.44 -5.23
CA ASN A 20 -24.93 3.58 -4.72
C ASN A 20 -23.64 3.93 -5.42
N ILE A 21 -22.57 4.16 -4.68
CA ILE A 21 -21.25 4.43 -5.20
C ILE A 21 -20.29 3.35 -4.69
N ASP A 22 -19.69 2.64 -5.61
CA ASP A 22 -18.54 1.79 -5.37
C ASP A 22 -17.30 2.54 -5.87
N PHE A 23 -16.36 2.76 -4.97
CA PHE A 23 -15.18 3.60 -5.19
C PHE A 23 -13.92 2.82 -4.84
N ASP A 24 -12.97 2.76 -5.76
CA ASP A 24 -11.67 2.12 -5.58
C ASP A 24 -10.57 3.16 -5.78
N CYS A 25 -9.69 3.30 -4.79
CA CYS A 25 -8.65 4.33 -4.82
C CYS A 25 -7.49 4.03 -5.79
N THR A 26 -7.32 2.79 -6.25
CA THR A 26 -6.15 2.39 -7.04
C THR A 26 -6.45 1.68 -8.35
N ASP A 27 -7.65 1.16 -8.55
CA ASP A 27 -7.97 0.38 -9.74
C ASP A 27 -8.26 1.26 -10.97
N THR A 28 -8.18 0.67 -12.15
CA THR A 28 -8.46 1.30 -13.45
C THR A 28 -9.93 1.61 -13.69
N LYS A 29 -10.83 1.04 -12.89
CA LYS A 29 -12.28 1.31 -12.87
C LYS A 29 -12.71 2.18 -11.70
N ASP A 30 -11.90 3.00 -11.29
CA ASP A 30 -11.91 3.97 -10.22
C ASP A 30 -13.22 4.21 -9.43
N PHE A 31 -14.38 4.30 -10.07
CA PHE A 31 -15.69 4.32 -9.42
C PHE A 31 -16.83 3.87 -10.34
N GLU A 32 -17.89 3.37 -9.73
CA GLU A 32 -19.21 3.15 -10.34
C GLU A 32 -20.26 3.85 -9.48
N ILE A 33 -21.08 4.70 -10.10
CA ILE A 33 -22.26 5.30 -9.47
C ILE A 33 -23.50 4.68 -10.11
N THR A 34 -24.34 4.04 -9.31
CA THR A 34 -25.61 3.50 -9.73
C THR A 34 -26.75 4.37 -9.23
N VAL A 35 -27.64 4.81 -10.12
CA VAL A 35 -28.86 5.56 -9.80
C VAL A 35 -30.08 4.93 -10.47
N GLY A 36 -31.27 5.16 -9.94
CA GLY A 36 -32.50 4.72 -10.58
C GLY A 36 -32.76 5.43 -11.91
N ARG A 37 -33.14 4.68 -12.94
CA ARG A 37 -33.39 5.21 -14.31
C ARG A 37 -34.42 6.34 -14.38
N PHE A 38 -35.38 6.34 -13.48
CA PHE A 38 -36.47 7.31 -13.44
C PHE A 38 -36.23 8.45 -12.45
N ASP A 39 -35.11 8.42 -11.74
CA ASP A 39 -34.64 9.56 -10.96
C ASP A 39 -34.10 10.63 -11.92
N SER A 40 -34.44 11.90 -11.67
CA SER A 40 -34.14 13.01 -12.59
C SER A 40 -32.67 13.47 -12.64
N GLN A 41 -31.80 12.73 -11.99
CA GLN A 41 -30.38 13.09 -11.85
C GLN A 41 -29.57 12.44 -12.98
N ILE A 42 -29.24 13.22 -13.99
CA ILE A 42 -28.45 12.77 -15.12
C ILE A 42 -27.07 13.42 -15.05
N LEU A 43 -26.04 12.60 -14.87
CA LEU A 43 -24.65 13.01 -14.94
C LEU A 43 -24.17 13.01 -16.41
N SER A 44 -23.66 14.09 -16.87
CA SER A 44 -23.09 14.18 -18.22
C SER A 44 -21.65 13.71 -18.26
N GLY A 45 -21.16 13.23 -19.43
CA GLY A 45 -19.75 12.91 -19.60
C GLY A 45 -18.86 14.11 -19.33
N GLY A 46 -17.78 13.92 -18.59
CA GLY A 46 -16.86 14.96 -18.17
C GLY A 46 -17.31 15.78 -16.96
N CYS A 47 -18.50 15.52 -16.39
CA CYS A 47 -18.88 16.13 -15.12
C CYS A 47 -18.02 15.55 -13.97
N ARG A 48 -17.89 16.33 -12.91
CA ARG A 48 -17.21 15.90 -11.67
C ARG A 48 -18.25 15.60 -10.62
N TRP A 49 -17.92 14.70 -9.75
CA TRP A 49 -18.63 14.49 -8.50
C TRP A 49 -17.62 14.44 -7.36
N TYR A 50 -18.01 14.78 -6.16
CA TYR A 50 -17.15 14.76 -4.99
C TYR A 50 -17.95 14.84 -3.69
N ILE A 51 -17.30 14.42 -2.61
CA ILE A 51 -17.73 14.61 -1.24
C ILE A 51 -16.77 15.61 -0.61
N ASP A 52 -17.26 16.78 -0.21
CA ASP A 52 -16.43 17.86 0.30
C ASP A 52 -15.64 17.43 1.55
N GLY A 53 -14.37 17.82 1.62
CA GLY A 53 -13.47 17.47 2.71
C GLY A 53 -12.96 16.04 2.71
N THR A 54 -13.22 15.25 1.67
CA THR A 54 -12.75 13.86 1.53
C THR A 54 -11.93 13.67 0.25
N GLU A 55 -11.33 12.49 0.07
CA GLU A 55 -10.70 12.12 -1.22
C GLU A 55 -11.68 11.52 -2.24
N TYR A 56 -12.94 11.31 -1.85
CA TYR A 56 -13.91 10.62 -2.68
C TYR A 56 -14.51 11.57 -3.71
N GLY A 57 -14.20 11.28 -4.95
CA GLY A 57 -14.66 12.05 -6.09
C GLY A 57 -13.93 11.67 -7.37
N GLY A 58 -14.45 12.16 -8.50
CA GLY A 58 -13.88 11.81 -9.80
C GLY A 58 -14.56 12.50 -10.97
N ILE A 59 -14.24 12.01 -12.17
CA ILE A 59 -14.73 12.50 -13.45
C ILE A 59 -15.49 11.38 -14.15
N VAL A 60 -16.72 11.62 -14.55
CA VAL A 60 -17.55 10.66 -15.26
C VAL A 60 -17.05 10.52 -16.70
N ASP A 61 -16.63 9.33 -17.08
CA ASP A 61 -16.11 9.00 -18.41
C ASP A 61 -17.10 8.19 -19.25
N SER A 62 -18.01 7.42 -18.63
CA SER A 62 -18.97 6.58 -19.34
C SER A 62 -20.31 6.47 -18.62
N LEU A 63 -21.32 6.09 -19.38
CA LEU A 63 -22.69 5.87 -18.92
C LEU A 63 -23.21 4.57 -19.53
N GLU A 64 -23.82 3.74 -18.71
CA GLU A 64 -24.51 2.52 -19.11
C GLU A 64 -25.97 2.57 -18.63
N VAL A 65 -26.90 2.19 -19.47
CA VAL A 65 -28.34 2.12 -19.15
C VAL A 65 -28.78 0.67 -19.10
N LEU A 66 -29.20 0.23 -17.94
CA LEU A 66 -29.73 -1.11 -17.70
C LEU A 66 -31.26 -1.06 -17.65
N THR A 67 -31.91 -1.45 -18.76
CA THR A 67 -33.36 -1.36 -18.88
C THR A 67 -34.07 -2.42 -18.06
N ASP A 68 -33.45 -3.56 -17.83
CA ASP A 68 -34.02 -4.70 -17.10
C ASP A 68 -34.08 -4.45 -15.59
N SER A 69 -33.04 -3.83 -15.01
CA SER A 69 -33.00 -3.43 -13.59
C SER A 69 -33.54 -2.02 -13.35
N ASN A 70 -33.83 -1.25 -14.40
CA ASN A 70 -34.21 0.17 -14.33
C ASN A 70 -33.13 1.04 -13.66
N GLU A 71 -31.86 0.79 -13.98
CA GLU A 71 -30.69 1.49 -13.44
C GLU A 71 -29.90 2.21 -14.52
N ILE A 72 -29.19 3.24 -14.10
CA ILE A 72 -28.16 3.92 -14.87
C ILE A 72 -26.86 3.83 -14.07
N LYS A 73 -25.80 3.37 -14.71
CA LYS A 73 -24.47 3.30 -14.15
C LYS A 73 -23.55 4.33 -14.79
N TYR A 74 -22.85 5.07 -13.95
CA TYR A 74 -21.82 6.02 -14.36
C TYR A 74 -20.47 5.52 -13.87
N ASN A 75 -19.53 5.38 -14.78
CA ASN A 75 -18.17 4.96 -14.46
C ASN A 75 -17.18 6.04 -14.86
N GLY A 76 -16.06 6.11 -14.18
CA GLY A 76 -15.03 7.06 -14.49
C GLY A 76 -13.81 6.99 -13.59
N ARG A 77 -12.93 7.95 -13.79
CA ARG A 77 -11.65 8.04 -13.08
C ARG A 77 -11.84 8.77 -11.76
N ASN A 78 -11.32 8.20 -10.68
CA ASN A 78 -11.11 8.95 -9.45
C ASN A 78 -9.97 9.98 -9.63
N PHE A 79 -9.74 10.86 -8.66
CA PHE A 79 -8.73 11.90 -8.80
C PHE A 79 -7.29 11.36 -8.76
N ARG A 80 -7.01 10.22 -8.13
CA ARG A 80 -5.70 9.55 -8.18
C ARG A 80 -5.42 9.04 -9.60
N SER A 81 -6.43 8.42 -10.21
CA SER A 81 -6.33 7.95 -11.60
C SER A 81 -6.18 9.10 -12.60
N VAL A 82 -6.81 10.25 -12.37
CA VAL A 82 -6.54 11.44 -13.21
C VAL A 82 -5.06 11.80 -13.20
N LEU A 83 -4.40 11.74 -12.03
CA LEU A 83 -2.94 11.94 -11.93
C LEU A 83 -2.16 10.80 -12.61
N SER A 84 -2.62 9.54 -12.48
CA SER A 84 -1.98 8.38 -13.10
C SER A 84 -2.06 8.35 -14.63
N LYS A 85 -3.01 9.08 -15.23
CA LYS A 85 -3.11 9.22 -16.71
C LYS A 85 -2.22 10.33 -17.28
N LYS A 86 -1.35 10.93 -16.48
CA LYS A 86 -0.36 11.91 -16.90
C LYS A 86 1.04 11.36 -16.72
N ILE A 87 1.89 11.59 -17.71
CA ILE A 87 3.24 11.02 -17.76
C ILE A 87 4.28 12.13 -17.56
N ILE A 88 5.20 11.91 -16.62
CA ILE A 88 6.38 12.75 -16.44
C ILE A 88 7.42 12.33 -17.47
N SER A 89 7.72 13.24 -18.40
CA SER A 89 8.70 12.98 -19.46
C SER A 89 10.03 13.68 -19.14
N PRO A 90 11.16 13.07 -19.47
CA PRO A 90 12.45 13.75 -19.38
C PRO A 90 12.51 14.93 -20.34
N PRO A 91 13.19 16.05 -19.98
CA PRO A 91 13.42 17.15 -20.90
C PRO A 91 14.24 16.70 -22.10
N PRO A 92 14.11 17.36 -23.26
CA PRO A 92 14.89 17.02 -24.45
C PRO A 92 16.41 16.97 -24.16
N GLY A 93 17.06 15.88 -24.55
CA GLY A 93 18.49 15.67 -24.36
C GLY A 93 18.90 15.29 -22.93
N ARG A 94 17.95 14.95 -22.07
CA ARG A 94 18.20 14.43 -20.73
C ARG A 94 17.62 13.02 -20.57
N ASP A 95 18.31 12.19 -19.76
CA ASP A 95 17.83 10.83 -19.48
C ASP A 95 16.67 10.82 -18.48
N TYR A 96 16.72 11.72 -17.50
CA TYR A 96 15.74 11.82 -16.43
C TYR A 96 15.28 13.26 -16.21
N LYS A 97 14.06 13.41 -15.67
CA LYS A 97 13.59 14.68 -15.14
C LYS A 97 14.03 14.80 -13.70
N THR A 98 14.97 15.70 -13.45
CA THR A 98 15.53 15.97 -12.11
C THR A 98 14.96 17.26 -11.56
N VAL A 99 14.56 17.23 -10.29
CA VAL A 99 13.95 18.36 -9.58
C VAL A 99 14.62 18.57 -8.21
N SER A 100 14.48 19.77 -7.67
CA SER A 100 14.92 20.11 -6.32
C SER A 100 14.12 21.30 -5.79
N GLY A 101 13.96 21.39 -4.49
CA GLY A 101 13.24 22.49 -3.85
C GLY A 101 12.15 22.02 -2.90
N SER A 102 11.14 22.86 -2.62
CA SER A 102 10.01 22.45 -1.78
C SER A 102 9.08 21.51 -2.54
N LEU A 103 8.51 20.52 -1.84
CA LEU A 103 7.55 19.56 -2.42
C LEU A 103 6.37 20.29 -3.05
N THR A 104 5.84 21.32 -2.39
CA THR A 104 4.78 22.17 -2.94
C THR A 104 5.13 22.76 -4.29
N LYS A 105 6.33 23.35 -4.40
CA LYS A 105 6.78 23.95 -5.67
C LYS A 105 6.95 22.89 -6.76
N ILE A 106 7.61 21.81 -6.45
CA ILE A 106 7.85 20.70 -7.41
C ILE A 106 6.51 20.18 -7.94
N THR A 107 5.55 19.91 -7.05
CA THR A 107 4.24 19.40 -7.42
C THR A 107 3.45 20.39 -8.24
N ASN A 108 3.35 21.67 -7.82
CA ASN A 108 2.62 22.68 -8.57
C ASN A 108 3.25 22.97 -9.94
N ASP A 109 4.58 22.94 -10.07
CA ASP A 109 5.26 23.08 -11.36
C ASP A 109 4.91 21.89 -12.30
N LEU A 110 4.85 20.65 -11.78
CA LEU A 110 4.41 19.47 -12.54
C LEU A 110 2.95 19.55 -12.95
N LEU A 111 2.06 19.94 -12.02
CA LEU A 111 0.63 20.13 -12.30
C LEU A 111 0.42 21.15 -13.41
N LYS A 112 1.16 22.25 -13.39
CA LYS A 112 1.11 23.28 -14.42
C LYS A 112 1.64 22.77 -15.77
N GLU A 113 2.77 22.09 -15.77
CA GLU A 113 3.38 21.52 -16.98
C GLU A 113 2.45 20.51 -17.66
N LEU A 114 1.74 19.69 -16.87
CA LEU A 114 0.85 18.63 -17.35
C LEU A 114 -0.60 19.09 -17.54
N GLY A 115 -0.87 20.40 -17.37
CA GLY A 115 -2.19 21.01 -17.62
C GLY A 115 -3.25 20.66 -16.59
N LEU A 116 -2.87 20.33 -15.36
CA LEU A 116 -3.77 19.93 -14.28
C LEU A 116 -4.07 21.04 -13.25
N SER A 117 -3.37 22.17 -13.32
CA SER A 117 -3.50 23.29 -12.34
C SER A 117 -4.89 23.95 -12.28
N ALA A 118 -5.78 23.64 -13.24
CA ALA A 118 -7.18 24.09 -13.18
C ALA A 118 -8.04 23.28 -12.20
N LEU A 119 -7.58 22.09 -11.78
CA LEU A 119 -8.31 21.19 -10.90
C LEU A 119 -7.52 20.85 -9.64
N PHE A 120 -6.20 20.71 -9.74
CA PHE A 120 -5.34 20.29 -8.63
C PHE A 120 -4.46 21.44 -8.14
N ILE A 121 -4.27 21.48 -6.84
CA ILE A 121 -3.33 22.36 -6.16
C ILE A 121 -2.61 21.60 -5.07
N CYS A 122 -1.33 21.86 -4.90
CA CYS A 122 -0.58 21.29 -3.77
C CYS A 122 -0.54 22.30 -2.63
N ASP A 123 -0.95 21.86 -1.45
CA ASP A 123 -0.92 22.66 -0.24
C ASP A 123 0.51 23.00 0.19
N GLU A 124 0.64 24.03 0.99
CA GLU A 124 1.94 24.49 1.45
C GLU A 124 2.56 23.47 2.41
N ALA A 125 3.65 22.84 1.98
CA ALA A 125 4.47 21.96 2.78
C ALA A 125 5.86 22.55 2.91
N ASN A 126 6.28 22.90 4.13
CA ASN A 126 7.62 23.42 4.44
C ASN A 126 8.70 22.32 4.40
N ILE A 127 8.59 21.41 3.44
CA ILE A 127 9.48 20.27 3.26
C ILE A 127 10.31 20.52 2.01
N LYS A 128 11.64 20.53 2.19
CA LYS A 128 12.58 20.66 1.08
C LYS A 128 13.08 19.28 0.70
N SER A 129 12.83 18.87 -0.54
CA SER A 129 13.46 17.69 -1.10
C SER A 129 14.88 18.00 -1.54
N ASN A 130 15.77 17.06 -1.31
CA ASN A 130 17.06 17.02 -2.01
C ASN A 130 16.82 16.83 -3.52
N THR A 131 17.89 16.81 -4.30
CA THR A 131 17.82 16.49 -5.72
C THR A 131 17.17 15.11 -5.91
N PHE A 132 16.05 15.07 -6.65
CA PHE A 132 15.29 13.87 -6.95
C PHE A 132 15.13 13.70 -8.46
N SER A 133 15.33 12.49 -8.96
CA SER A 133 15.16 12.17 -10.37
C SER A 133 13.97 11.22 -10.52
N PHE A 134 12.97 11.64 -11.31
CA PHE A 134 11.84 10.77 -11.61
C PHE A 134 12.25 9.64 -12.55
N ASP A 135 11.63 8.49 -12.40
CA ASP A 135 11.77 7.41 -13.36
C ASP A 135 11.32 7.86 -14.76
N ARG A 136 11.95 7.29 -15.76
CA ARG A 136 11.69 7.68 -17.14
C ARG A 136 10.28 7.27 -17.54
N TYR A 137 9.47 8.25 -17.96
CA TYR A 137 8.08 8.06 -18.36
C TYR A 137 7.18 7.45 -17.27
N CYS A 138 7.47 7.71 -15.99
CA CYS A 138 6.56 7.33 -14.92
C CYS A 138 5.27 8.16 -14.94
N THR A 139 4.21 7.64 -14.34
CA THR A 139 2.98 8.41 -14.16
C THR A 139 3.22 9.56 -13.17
N LEU A 140 2.42 10.61 -13.27
CA LEU A 140 2.51 11.71 -12.30
C LEU A 140 2.22 11.20 -10.87
N TYR A 141 1.21 10.34 -10.71
CA TYR A 141 0.87 9.78 -9.40
C TYR A 141 2.03 8.98 -8.80
N ASP A 142 2.60 8.01 -9.54
CA ASP A 142 3.73 7.20 -9.07
C ASP A 142 4.96 8.06 -8.76
N GLY A 143 5.23 9.04 -9.61
CA GLY A 143 6.33 9.98 -9.39
C GLY A 143 6.17 10.79 -8.10
N LEU A 144 4.94 11.29 -7.82
CA LEU A 144 4.65 12.03 -6.59
C LEU A 144 4.69 11.11 -5.36
N VAL A 145 4.18 9.87 -5.46
CA VAL A 145 4.26 8.87 -4.36
C VAL A 145 5.71 8.57 -4.03
N LYS A 146 6.58 8.30 -5.02
CA LYS A 146 8.01 8.08 -4.80
C LYS A 146 8.70 9.30 -4.20
N LEU A 147 8.36 10.50 -4.68
CA LEU A 147 8.89 11.75 -4.13
C LEU A 147 8.48 11.93 -2.66
N ALA A 148 7.23 11.63 -2.32
CA ALA A 148 6.74 11.67 -0.95
C ALA A 148 7.50 10.66 -0.08
N TYR A 149 7.64 9.42 -0.54
CA TYR A 149 8.29 8.35 0.20
C TYR A 149 9.75 8.66 0.55
N VAL A 150 10.54 9.16 -0.40
CA VAL A 150 11.94 9.58 -0.16
C VAL A 150 12.03 10.66 0.92
N ASN A 151 10.99 11.49 1.06
CA ASN A 151 10.88 12.51 2.09
C ASN A 151 10.13 12.02 3.35
N LYS A 152 9.89 10.71 3.50
CA LYS A 152 9.15 10.08 4.62
C LYS A 152 7.74 10.62 4.78
N LYS A 153 7.07 10.89 3.67
CA LYS A 153 5.70 11.40 3.62
C LYS A 153 4.81 10.48 2.79
N VAL A 154 3.52 10.63 2.96
CA VAL A 154 2.47 10.07 2.11
C VAL A 154 1.68 11.19 1.46
N ILE A 155 0.99 10.89 0.36
CA ILE A 155 0.14 11.85 -0.35
C ILE A 155 -1.30 11.60 0.08
N ALA A 156 -1.96 12.66 0.55
CA ALA A 156 -3.39 12.70 0.73
C ALA A 156 -4.03 13.61 -0.33
N LEU A 157 -5.20 13.22 -0.81
CA LEU A 157 -6.05 14.05 -1.65
C LEU A 157 -7.25 14.52 -0.83
N THR A 158 -7.67 15.75 -1.00
CA THR A 158 -8.88 16.29 -0.37
C THR A 158 -9.65 17.11 -1.39
N CYS A 159 -10.90 16.73 -1.63
CA CYS A 159 -11.77 17.43 -2.58
C CYS A 159 -12.43 18.63 -1.89
N HIS A 160 -12.35 19.76 -2.54
CA HIS A 160 -13.12 20.94 -2.21
C HIS A 160 -13.79 21.48 -3.47
N ARG A 161 -14.72 22.40 -3.29
CA ARG A 161 -15.54 22.95 -4.38
C ARG A 161 -14.73 23.28 -5.64
N ASP A 162 -13.64 24.01 -5.49
CA ASP A 162 -12.88 24.57 -6.60
C ASP A 162 -11.69 23.69 -7.02
N TYR A 163 -11.08 22.98 -6.04
CA TYR A 163 -9.83 22.24 -6.24
C TYR A 163 -9.81 20.90 -5.52
N VAL A 164 -9.00 20.01 -6.05
CA VAL A 164 -8.51 18.82 -5.35
C VAL A 164 -7.15 19.17 -4.77
N HIS A 165 -7.06 19.21 -3.47
CA HIS A 165 -5.84 19.51 -2.73
C HIS A 165 -4.95 18.29 -2.63
N ILE A 166 -3.67 18.43 -2.94
CA ILE A 166 -2.63 17.43 -2.73
C ILE A 166 -1.84 17.88 -1.49
N THR A 167 -1.85 17.05 -0.45
CA THR A 167 -1.16 17.35 0.81
C THR A 167 -0.13 16.27 1.11
N TYR A 168 1.08 16.68 1.52
CA TYR A 168 2.12 15.78 2.02
C TYR A 168 2.00 15.64 3.53
N MET A 169 1.66 14.45 4.00
CA MET A 169 1.42 14.14 5.41
C MET A 169 2.49 13.20 5.97
N ASP A 170 2.64 13.18 7.29
CA ASP A 170 3.45 12.17 7.94
C ASP A 170 2.81 10.80 7.77
N ARG A 171 3.65 9.80 7.52
CA ARG A 171 3.28 8.41 7.55
C ARG A 171 3.07 7.99 8.98
N ILE A 172 1.93 7.40 9.30
CA ILE A 172 1.61 6.95 10.64
C ILE A 172 1.76 5.42 10.71
N ASP A 173 2.41 4.97 11.75
CA ASP A 173 2.55 3.55 12.06
C ASP A 173 1.60 3.20 13.20
N TYR A 174 0.53 2.53 12.87
CA TYR A 174 -0.49 2.07 13.82
C TYR A 174 -0.26 0.63 14.29
N SER A 175 0.79 -0.04 13.82
CA SER A 175 0.98 -1.48 14.07
C SER A 175 1.03 -1.83 15.56
N ASP A 176 1.68 -1.00 16.37
CA ASP A 176 1.77 -1.23 17.82
C ASP A 176 0.42 -1.02 18.53
N GLU A 177 -0.36 -0.02 18.10
CA GLU A 177 -1.66 0.27 18.69
C GLU A 177 -2.68 -0.82 18.33
N MET A 178 -2.65 -1.33 17.12
CA MET A 178 -3.56 -2.38 16.64
C MET A 178 -3.29 -3.74 17.28
N GLU A 179 -2.07 -4.03 17.70
CA GLU A 179 -1.78 -5.26 18.45
C GLU A 179 -2.52 -5.35 19.79
N TYR A 180 -2.87 -4.21 20.37
CA TYR A 180 -3.56 -4.16 21.68
C TYR A 180 -5.09 -4.15 21.55
N CYS A 181 -5.63 -3.96 20.37
CA CYS A 181 -7.06 -3.79 20.13
C CYS A 181 -7.69 -5.00 19.41
N GLN A 182 -7.18 -6.20 19.60
CA GLN A 182 -7.65 -7.43 18.92
C GLN A 182 -9.15 -7.69 19.05
N ASP A 183 -9.76 -7.31 20.15
CA ASP A 183 -11.20 -7.50 20.38
C ASP A 183 -12.07 -6.53 19.58
N ASP A 184 -11.49 -5.42 19.10
CA ASP A 184 -12.20 -4.34 18.40
C ASP A 184 -11.90 -4.28 16.90
N ILE A 185 -10.87 -5.01 16.43
CA ILE A 185 -10.40 -4.97 15.05
C ILE A 185 -10.64 -6.32 14.37
N GLY A 186 -11.47 -6.32 13.34
CA GLY A 186 -11.61 -7.48 12.47
C GLY A 186 -10.47 -7.52 11.44
N PHE A 187 -9.72 -8.61 11.40
CA PHE A 187 -8.72 -8.84 10.36
C PHE A 187 -8.72 -10.29 9.88
N ARG A 188 -8.23 -10.49 8.67
CA ARG A 188 -8.00 -11.79 8.06
C ARG A 188 -6.54 -11.92 7.70
N ILE A 189 -5.91 -12.99 8.17
CA ILE A 189 -4.55 -13.37 7.79
C ILE A 189 -4.61 -14.68 7.03
N LYS A 190 -4.00 -14.71 5.85
CA LYS A 190 -3.74 -15.94 5.11
C LYS A 190 -2.24 -16.03 4.88
N ARG A 191 -1.61 -17.05 5.41
CA ARG A 191 -0.20 -17.34 5.21
C ARG A 191 -0.05 -18.49 4.23
N CYS A 192 0.71 -18.26 3.17
CA CYS A 192 1.08 -19.29 2.23
C CYS A 192 2.40 -19.93 2.68
N TYR A 193 2.43 -21.28 2.70
CA TYR A 193 3.61 -22.03 3.13
C TYR A 193 4.30 -22.75 1.97
N ASN A 194 3.71 -22.68 0.76
CA ASN A 194 4.11 -23.46 -0.39
C ASN A 194 4.55 -22.55 -1.54
N ASP A 195 5.51 -21.68 -1.28
CA ASP A 195 6.09 -20.84 -2.33
C ASP A 195 7.03 -21.67 -3.22
N VAL A 196 7.14 -21.26 -4.49
CA VAL A 196 8.11 -21.85 -5.42
C VAL A 196 9.52 -21.63 -4.87
N ASN A 197 10.24 -22.72 -4.62
CA ASN A 197 11.60 -22.69 -4.07
C ASN A 197 12.67 -23.18 -5.04
N HIS A 198 12.24 -23.65 -6.23
CA HIS A 198 13.10 -24.01 -7.34
C HIS A 198 12.49 -23.49 -8.65
N LEU A 199 13.10 -22.50 -9.28
CA LEU A 199 12.66 -21.99 -10.57
C LEU A 199 13.63 -22.40 -11.68
N ILE A 200 13.13 -23.08 -12.72
CA ILE A 200 13.89 -23.46 -13.89
C ILE A 200 13.63 -22.43 -14.99
N CYS A 201 14.61 -21.55 -15.24
CA CYS A 201 14.52 -20.53 -16.27
C CYS A 201 15.02 -21.06 -17.61
N LEU A 202 14.19 -20.94 -18.63
CA LEU A 202 14.42 -21.41 -19.98
C LEU A 202 14.63 -20.23 -20.93
N GLY A 203 15.86 -20.07 -21.42
CA GLY A 203 16.26 -18.97 -22.32
C GLY A 203 16.20 -19.37 -23.80
N GLN A 204 17.09 -18.75 -24.59
CA GLN A 204 17.21 -19.01 -26.01
C GLN A 204 17.76 -20.40 -26.33
N GLY A 205 17.49 -20.87 -27.55
CA GLY A 205 17.91 -22.16 -28.06
C GLY A 205 16.81 -23.21 -27.97
N GLU A 206 17.12 -24.39 -28.47
CA GLU A 206 16.19 -25.53 -28.52
C GLU A 206 16.86 -26.80 -27.98
N LEU A 207 16.08 -27.67 -27.37
CA LEU A 207 16.50 -28.96 -26.86
C LEU A 207 17.79 -28.89 -26.04
N GLN A 208 18.85 -29.59 -26.43
CA GLN A 208 20.13 -29.65 -25.70
C GLN A 208 20.93 -28.34 -25.75
N ASN A 209 20.63 -27.45 -26.72
CA ASN A 209 21.30 -26.17 -26.88
C ASN A 209 20.54 -25.03 -26.21
N ARG A 210 19.42 -25.33 -25.53
CA ARG A 210 18.66 -24.32 -24.81
C ARG A 210 19.40 -23.84 -23.56
N GLN A 211 19.44 -22.53 -23.38
CA GLN A 211 19.95 -21.97 -22.13
C GLN A 211 19.00 -22.32 -20.98
N VAL A 212 19.54 -22.91 -19.93
CA VAL A 212 18.79 -23.28 -18.73
C VAL A 212 19.52 -22.75 -17.51
N VAL A 213 18.79 -22.07 -16.64
CA VAL A 213 19.29 -21.58 -15.35
C VAL A 213 18.38 -22.09 -14.26
N HIS A 214 18.96 -22.64 -13.21
CA HIS A 214 18.23 -23.03 -11.99
C HIS A 214 18.43 -21.98 -10.93
N ILE A 215 17.35 -21.56 -10.27
CA ILE A 215 17.34 -20.63 -9.15
C ILE A 215 16.71 -21.35 -7.97
N TYR A 216 17.41 -21.35 -6.85
CA TYR A 216 16.97 -22.03 -5.63
C TYR A 216 16.79 -21.02 -4.50
N VAL A 217 15.91 -21.35 -3.57
CA VAL A 217 15.63 -20.57 -2.36
C VAL A 217 15.93 -21.45 -1.15
N ASP A 218 16.54 -20.91 -0.12
CA ASP A 218 16.80 -21.61 1.14
C ASP A 218 15.67 -21.43 2.18
N GLY A 219 15.90 -21.91 3.41
CA GLY A 219 14.93 -21.85 4.49
C GLY A 219 14.65 -20.45 5.02
N ASP A 220 15.50 -19.50 4.74
CA ASP A 220 15.36 -18.08 5.13
C ASP A 220 14.73 -17.24 4.00
N GLY A 221 14.48 -17.86 2.84
CA GLY A 221 13.91 -17.21 1.67
C GLY A 221 14.95 -16.53 0.77
N ASP A 222 16.24 -16.73 1.05
CA ASP A 222 17.34 -16.20 0.28
C ASP A 222 17.64 -17.03 -0.96
N ILE A 223 18.09 -16.34 -2.02
CA ILE A 223 18.49 -17.02 -3.28
C ILE A 223 19.87 -17.60 -3.11
N VAL A 224 19.96 -18.91 -3.38
CA VAL A 224 21.20 -19.70 -3.25
C VAL A 224 21.57 -20.38 -4.56
N ASP A 225 22.86 -20.69 -4.75
CA ASP A 225 23.34 -21.34 -5.98
C ASP A 225 23.14 -22.87 -5.96
N ASN A 226 22.90 -23.46 -4.80
CA ASN A 226 22.72 -24.91 -4.65
C ASN A 226 21.31 -25.20 -4.17
N GLN A 227 20.77 -26.33 -4.65
CA GLN A 227 19.45 -26.78 -4.22
C GLN A 227 19.42 -27.03 -2.71
N TYR A 228 18.43 -26.45 -2.04
CA TYR A 228 18.23 -26.54 -0.59
C TYR A 228 17.09 -27.52 -0.25
N TYR A 229 15.97 -27.43 -0.98
CA TYR A 229 14.81 -28.31 -0.78
C TYR A 229 14.84 -29.50 -1.71
N PHE A 230 14.36 -30.67 -1.23
CA PHE A 230 14.34 -31.93 -1.97
C PHE A 230 13.04 -32.69 -1.71
N GLY A 231 12.64 -33.51 -2.67
CA GLY A 231 11.53 -34.45 -2.52
C GLY A 231 10.17 -33.71 -2.38
N LEU A 232 9.47 -33.92 -1.27
CA LEU A 232 8.15 -33.35 -1.06
C LEU A 232 8.19 -31.84 -0.69
N ASP A 233 9.33 -31.36 -0.23
CA ASP A 233 9.52 -29.97 0.16
C ASP A 233 9.99 -29.11 -1.03
N GLU A 234 10.35 -29.75 -2.15
CA GLU A 234 10.72 -29.04 -3.37
C GLU A 234 9.47 -28.69 -4.18
N ILE A 235 9.28 -27.39 -4.43
CA ILE A 235 8.23 -26.85 -5.28
C ILE A 235 8.88 -26.19 -6.47
N THR A 236 8.75 -26.83 -7.63
CA THR A 236 9.45 -26.42 -8.85
C THR A 236 8.47 -25.87 -9.86
N GLU A 237 8.84 -24.72 -10.44
CA GLU A 237 8.16 -24.14 -11.62
C GLU A 237 9.13 -23.84 -12.75
N THR A 238 8.59 -23.62 -13.94
CA THR A 238 9.37 -23.24 -15.13
C THR A 238 8.99 -21.84 -15.58
N TYR A 239 10.02 -21.05 -15.91
CA TYR A 239 9.86 -19.71 -16.47
C TYR A 239 10.56 -19.62 -17.83
N GLU A 240 9.82 -19.26 -18.85
CA GLU A 240 10.34 -19.11 -20.21
C GLU A 240 10.58 -17.64 -20.55
N ASN A 241 11.85 -17.29 -20.89
CA ASN A 241 12.21 -15.96 -21.38
C ASN A 241 13.22 -16.06 -22.53
N THR A 242 12.69 -16.21 -23.75
CA THR A 242 13.48 -16.30 -24.96
C THR A 242 14.08 -14.97 -25.43
N ASN A 243 13.72 -13.85 -24.78
CA ASN A 243 14.22 -12.52 -25.13
C ASN A 243 15.53 -12.16 -24.40
N SER A 244 15.91 -12.91 -23.38
CA SER A 244 17.16 -12.69 -22.63
C SER A 244 18.37 -12.88 -23.56
N LYS A 245 19.30 -11.92 -23.56
CA LYS A 245 20.47 -11.93 -24.44
C LYS A 245 21.53 -12.91 -23.98
N ASP A 246 21.62 -13.12 -22.67
CA ASP A 246 22.61 -14.01 -22.04
C ASP A 246 22.07 -14.67 -20.77
N ILE A 247 22.88 -15.54 -20.18
CA ILE A 247 22.53 -16.30 -18.97
C ILE A 247 22.36 -15.39 -17.75
N GLN A 248 23.07 -14.26 -17.67
CA GLN A 248 22.96 -13.34 -16.54
C GLN A 248 21.63 -12.58 -16.57
N GLU A 249 21.24 -12.11 -17.77
CA GLU A 249 19.94 -11.47 -17.96
C GLU A 249 18.80 -12.46 -17.70
N LEU A 250 18.93 -13.72 -18.13
CA LEU A 250 17.98 -14.78 -17.84
C LEU A 250 17.88 -15.05 -16.33
N LYS A 251 19.02 -15.12 -15.62
CA LYS A 251 19.06 -15.33 -14.17
C LYS A 251 18.35 -14.18 -13.45
N GLN A 252 18.65 -12.92 -13.81
CA GLN A 252 18.02 -11.75 -13.18
C GLN A 252 16.51 -11.74 -13.43
N ALA A 253 16.06 -11.95 -14.67
CA ALA A 253 14.64 -12.04 -14.99
C ALA A 253 13.92 -13.17 -14.24
N GLY A 254 14.62 -14.30 -14.00
CA GLY A 254 14.10 -15.39 -13.19
C GLY A 254 14.00 -15.03 -11.71
N ILE A 255 14.96 -14.29 -11.16
CA ILE A 255 14.91 -13.77 -9.78
C ILE A 255 13.71 -12.82 -9.60
N ASP A 256 13.55 -11.88 -10.53
CA ASP A 256 12.41 -10.96 -10.52
C ASP A 256 11.08 -11.71 -10.59
N LYS A 257 11.00 -12.71 -11.49
CA LYS A 257 9.82 -13.57 -11.62
C LYS A 257 9.54 -14.40 -10.37
N LEU A 258 10.56 -14.91 -9.71
CA LEU A 258 10.41 -15.67 -8.46
C LEU A 258 9.87 -14.77 -7.33
N GLY A 259 10.30 -13.49 -7.31
CA GLY A 259 9.72 -12.50 -6.42
C GLY A 259 8.23 -12.28 -6.66
N ASP A 260 7.81 -12.21 -7.92
CA ASP A 260 6.38 -12.07 -8.30
C ASP A 260 5.55 -13.32 -7.98
N MET A 261 6.19 -14.50 -7.92
CA MET A 261 5.54 -15.79 -7.64
C MET A 261 5.41 -16.10 -6.14
N LYS A 262 6.05 -15.34 -5.29
CA LYS A 262 5.82 -15.46 -3.85
C LYS A 262 4.37 -15.04 -3.57
N ASP A 263 3.53 -16.04 -3.28
CA ASP A 263 2.21 -15.78 -2.69
C ASP A 263 2.44 -15.19 -1.30
N GLY A 264 2.59 -13.88 -1.25
CA GLY A 264 2.81 -13.19 0.00
C GLY A 264 1.66 -13.43 0.99
N ASP A 265 1.96 -13.32 2.28
CA ASP A 265 0.92 -13.35 3.31
C ASP A 265 -0.16 -12.30 2.97
N GLU A 266 -1.40 -12.75 2.79
CA GLU A 266 -2.54 -11.85 2.61
C GLU A 266 -2.97 -11.36 3.99
N PHE A 267 -3.05 -10.07 4.13
CA PHE A 267 -3.60 -9.42 5.32
C PHE A 267 -4.68 -8.43 4.90
N GLU A 268 -5.83 -8.55 5.49
CA GLU A 268 -7.00 -7.73 5.20
C GLU A 268 -7.58 -7.23 6.53
N VAL A 269 -7.79 -5.93 6.62
CA VAL A 269 -8.41 -5.31 7.79
C VAL A 269 -9.85 -5.00 7.43
N THR A 270 -10.79 -5.66 8.12
CA THR A 270 -12.22 -5.60 7.79
C THR A 270 -13.00 -4.60 8.63
N SER A 271 -12.48 -4.19 9.77
CA SER A 271 -13.17 -3.23 10.64
C SER A 271 -12.19 -2.57 11.60
N ILE A 272 -12.18 -1.24 11.63
CA ILE A 272 -11.48 -0.45 12.64
C ILE A 272 -12.44 0.61 13.15
N PRO A 273 -12.85 0.57 14.43
CA PRO A 273 -13.63 1.64 15.02
C PRO A 273 -12.78 2.92 15.17
N ASP A 274 -13.34 4.03 14.71
CA ASP A 274 -12.88 5.41 14.98
C ASP A 274 -11.52 5.87 14.42
N ILE A 275 -10.82 5.07 13.60
CA ILE A 275 -9.56 5.49 12.96
C ILE A 275 -9.75 5.61 11.46
N GLN A 276 -9.52 6.80 10.89
CA GLN A 276 -9.42 7.00 9.45
C GLN A 276 -7.98 6.73 9.00
N LEU A 277 -7.76 5.54 8.45
CA LEU A 277 -6.50 5.16 7.86
C LEU A 277 -6.35 5.75 6.45
N LYS A 278 -5.12 5.97 6.03
CA LYS A 278 -4.79 6.51 4.71
C LYS A 278 -3.90 5.55 3.94
N ILE A 279 -3.96 5.63 2.63
CA ILE A 279 -3.01 4.91 1.77
C ILE A 279 -1.59 5.37 2.12
N GLY A 280 -0.73 4.41 2.42
CA GLY A 280 0.63 4.63 2.89
C GLY A 280 0.82 4.53 4.40
N ASP A 281 -0.23 4.51 5.21
CA ASP A 281 -0.12 4.21 6.64
C ASP A 281 0.22 2.74 6.87
N ILE A 282 0.87 2.46 7.99
CA ILE A 282 1.27 1.11 8.37
C ILE A 282 0.29 0.57 9.40
N VAL A 283 -0.22 -0.61 9.14
CA VAL A 283 -1.10 -1.35 10.04
C VAL A 283 -0.46 -2.69 10.42
N GLY A 284 -0.84 -3.21 11.56
CA GLY A 284 -0.37 -4.51 12.05
C GLY A 284 -1.51 -5.38 12.55
N GLY A 285 -1.24 -6.68 12.60
CA GLY A 285 -2.14 -7.65 13.20
C GLY A 285 -1.32 -8.72 13.93
N TYR A 286 -1.83 -9.17 15.06
CA TYR A 286 -1.27 -10.26 15.81
C TYR A 286 -2.38 -11.24 16.15
N GLU A 287 -2.17 -12.52 15.89
CA GLU A 287 -3.12 -13.58 16.21
C GLU A 287 -2.52 -14.49 17.30
N ASP A 288 -3.19 -14.55 18.45
CA ASP A 288 -2.68 -15.17 19.67
C ASP A 288 -2.44 -16.69 19.58
N VAL A 289 -3.32 -17.40 18.87
CA VAL A 289 -3.30 -18.87 18.81
C VAL A 289 -2.18 -19.38 17.93
N THR A 290 -2.02 -18.75 16.75
CA THR A 290 -0.98 -19.13 15.78
C THR A 290 0.33 -18.40 16.01
N GLY A 291 0.29 -17.28 16.75
CA GLY A 291 1.44 -16.39 16.98
C GLY A 291 1.87 -15.64 15.72
N ILE A 292 0.99 -15.57 14.73
CA ILE A 292 1.29 -14.84 13.49
C ILE A 292 1.20 -13.35 13.76
N ARG A 293 2.27 -12.65 13.39
CA ARG A 293 2.34 -11.20 13.44
C ARG A 293 2.60 -10.69 12.04
N ILE A 294 1.82 -9.71 11.61
CA ILE A 294 1.95 -9.07 10.29
C ILE A 294 1.99 -7.56 10.49
N LYS A 295 2.86 -6.92 9.70
CA LYS A 295 2.96 -5.47 9.60
C LYS A 295 3.00 -5.13 8.11
N ARG A 296 2.02 -4.35 7.63
CA ARG A 296 1.86 -4.02 6.20
C ARG A 296 1.42 -2.58 6.02
N GLU A 297 1.75 -2.04 4.84
CA GLU A 297 1.29 -0.74 4.39
C GLU A 297 -0.09 -0.85 3.76
N ILE A 298 -0.96 0.14 3.98
CA ILE A 298 -2.23 0.26 3.27
C ILE A 298 -1.94 0.70 1.84
N VAL A 299 -2.31 -0.13 0.89
CA VAL A 299 -2.06 0.11 -0.53
C VAL A 299 -3.30 0.53 -1.29
N ASN A 300 -4.49 0.19 -0.78
CA ASN A 300 -5.75 0.53 -1.41
C ASN A 300 -6.87 0.72 -0.38
N THR A 301 -7.87 1.48 -0.78
CA THR A 301 -9.10 1.69 -0.02
C THR A 301 -10.29 1.50 -0.96
N ILE A 302 -11.19 0.59 -0.62
CA ILE A 302 -12.47 0.38 -1.32
C ILE A 302 -13.56 0.98 -0.46
N VAL A 303 -14.40 1.80 -1.05
CA VAL A 303 -15.45 2.50 -0.33
C VAL A 303 -16.79 2.29 -1.02
N THR A 304 -17.78 1.85 -0.26
CA THR A 304 -19.16 1.77 -0.72
C THR A 304 -20.00 2.80 0.01
N ILE A 305 -20.61 3.70 -0.75
CA ILE A 305 -21.38 4.83 -0.25
C ILE A 305 -22.80 4.75 -0.77
N THR A 306 -23.76 4.79 0.14
CA THR A 306 -25.20 4.93 -0.18
C THR A 306 -25.78 6.12 0.56
N ASP A 307 -27.05 6.45 0.34
CA ASP A 307 -27.75 7.50 1.11
C ASP A 307 -27.67 7.29 2.63
N SER A 308 -27.53 6.03 3.08
CA SER A 308 -27.64 5.66 4.50
C SER A 308 -26.41 4.97 5.08
N THR A 309 -25.48 4.51 4.24
CA THR A 309 -24.31 3.74 4.68
C THR A 309 -23.02 4.29 4.07
N PHE A 310 -21.96 4.15 4.84
CA PHE A 310 -20.61 4.47 4.41
C PHE A 310 -19.68 3.37 4.95
N ASN A 311 -19.23 2.50 4.06
CA ASN A 311 -18.34 1.39 4.41
C ASN A 311 -16.99 1.60 3.75
N VAL A 312 -15.94 1.40 4.52
CA VAL A 312 -14.55 1.47 4.04
C VAL A 312 -13.87 0.14 4.30
N GLU A 313 -13.27 -0.41 3.28
CA GLU A 313 -12.42 -1.60 3.34
C GLU A 313 -11.00 -1.21 2.96
N TYR A 314 -10.04 -1.58 3.80
CA TYR A 314 -8.63 -1.29 3.58
C TYR A 314 -7.91 -2.53 3.07
N LYS A 315 -7.27 -2.43 1.91
CA LYS A 315 -6.38 -3.47 1.39
C LYS A 315 -4.94 -3.15 1.78
N VAL A 316 -4.26 -4.14 2.30
CA VAL A 316 -2.90 -4.01 2.77
C VAL A 316 -1.99 -5.00 2.04
N GLY A 317 -0.75 -4.58 1.78
CA GLY A 317 0.17 -5.39 0.99
C GLY A 317 -0.22 -5.46 -0.49
N GLY A 318 0.63 -6.06 -1.31
CA GLY A 318 0.40 -6.21 -2.74
C GLY A 318 1.09 -5.16 -3.61
N ASP A 319 0.98 -5.36 -4.91
CA ASP A 319 1.66 -4.56 -5.93
C ASP A 319 1.01 -3.18 -6.08
N ASN A 320 1.41 -2.24 -5.24
CA ASN A 320 1.15 -0.84 -5.56
C ASN A 320 2.14 -0.43 -6.67
N PRO A 321 1.70 0.04 -7.84
CA PRO A 321 2.60 0.49 -8.91
C PRO A 321 3.63 1.53 -8.46
N GLY A 322 3.32 2.30 -7.42
CA GLY A 322 4.25 3.24 -6.79
C GLY A 322 5.24 2.61 -5.80
N SER A 323 4.96 1.42 -5.29
CA SER A 323 5.81 0.70 -4.31
C SER A 323 6.65 -0.42 -4.93
N ALA A 324 6.47 -0.74 -6.21
CA ALA A 324 7.33 -1.69 -6.92
C ALA A 324 8.80 -1.23 -6.85
N GLY A 325 9.54 -1.80 -5.94
CA GLY A 325 10.93 -1.46 -5.60
C GLY A 325 11.12 -0.78 -4.24
N ILE A 326 10.05 -0.54 -3.46
CA ILE A 326 10.14 0.06 -2.12
C ILE A 326 9.70 -0.93 -1.02
N ALA A 327 8.90 -1.94 -1.38
CA ALA A 327 8.39 -2.95 -0.44
C ALA A 327 9.45 -3.88 0.15
N SER A 328 10.68 -3.90 -0.41
CA SER A 328 11.77 -4.73 0.10
C SER A 328 12.49 -4.19 1.34
N ASP A 329 12.22 -2.93 1.72
CA ASP A 329 12.87 -2.30 2.88
C ASP A 329 11.99 -2.22 4.15
N LEU A 330 10.76 -2.72 4.09
CA LEU A 330 10.02 -3.05 5.30
C LEU A 330 10.59 -4.37 5.82
N VAL A 331 11.67 -4.28 6.55
CA VAL A 331 12.27 -5.40 7.26
C VAL A 331 11.17 -6.17 7.96
N GLU A 332 10.95 -7.42 7.58
CA GLU A 332 10.29 -8.37 8.45
C GLU A 332 11.16 -8.45 9.73
N GLU A 333 10.76 -7.68 10.73
CA GLU A 333 11.35 -7.88 12.03
C GLU A 333 10.86 -9.26 12.50
N TYR A 334 11.69 -10.28 12.34
CA TYR A 334 11.49 -11.60 12.89
C TYR A 334 11.47 -11.46 14.42
N ILE A 335 10.28 -11.17 14.94
CA ILE A 335 10.08 -11.17 16.38
C ILE A 335 9.93 -12.63 16.78
N LEU A 336 10.96 -13.15 17.42
CA LEU A 336 10.91 -14.47 18.01
C LEU A 336 9.64 -14.62 18.85
N PRO A 337 8.89 -15.73 18.73
CA PRO A 337 7.69 -15.97 19.50
C PRO A 337 8.01 -15.85 21.00
N ILE A 338 7.02 -15.44 21.81
CA ILE A 338 7.20 -15.32 23.27
C ILE A 338 7.76 -16.63 23.81
N ALA A 339 8.84 -16.53 24.59
CA ALA A 339 9.48 -17.68 25.20
C ALA A 339 8.53 -18.36 26.18
N THR A 340 8.37 -19.65 26.06
CA THR A 340 7.66 -20.50 27.03
C THR A 340 8.63 -21.51 27.61
N ASN A 341 8.23 -22.21 28.68
CA ASN A 341 9.02 -23.28 29.28
C ASN A 341 9.28 -24.49 28.34
N LYS A 342 8.67 -24.50 27.15
CA LYS A 342 8.81 -25.54 26.11
C LYS A 342 9.33 -25.02 24.77
N ARG A 343 9.51 -23.71 24.60
CA ARG A 343 9.90 -23.10 23.32
C ARG A 343 10.84 -21.93 23.57
N LEU A 344 11.98 -21.93 22.86
CA LEU A 344 12.86 -20.78 22.77
C LEU A 344 12.14 -19.67 21.97
N GLY A 345 12.20 -18.44 22.47
CA GLY A 345 11.55 -17.29 21.82
C GLY A 345 12.11 -15.97 22.35
N GLY A 346 11.65 -14.89 21.78
CA GLY A 346 11.90 -13.54 22.28
C GLY A 346 11.03 -13.23 23.51
N ILE A 347 11.46 -12.28 24.34
CA ILE A 347 10.68 -11.75 25.46
C ILE A 347 10.37 -10.31 25.14
N LYS A 348 9.08 -9.95 25.03
CA LYS A 348 8.68 -8.54 24.94
C LYS A 348 8.84 -7.91 26.32
N LEU A 349 9.69 -6.91 26.41
CA LEU A 349 9.93 -6.20 27.65
C LEU A 349 8.83 -5.16 27.85
N SER A 350 8.01 -5.34 28.89
CA SER A 350 7.15 -4.27 29.38
C SER A 350 7.98 -3.17 30.04
N ARG A 351 7.38 -2.01 30.35
CA ARG A 351 8.04 -0.91 31.09
C ARG A 351 8.64 -1.34 32.45
N GLN A 352 8.31 -2.54 32.92
CA GLN A 352 8.81 -3.10 34.17
C GLN A 352 10.13 -3.87 34.04
N PHE A 353 10.62 -4.09 32.79
CA PHE A 353 11.82 -4.85 32.52
C PHE A 353 12.77 -4.08 31.62
N ASN A 354 14.05 -4.15 31.91
CA ASN A 354 15.11 -3.59 31.11
C ASN A 354 16.16 -4.66 30.80
N THR A 355 16.98 -4.43 29.79
CA THR A 355 18.15 -5.26 29.49
C THR A 355 19.43 -4.47 29.77
N ASP A 356 20.38 -5.14 30.42
CA ASP A 356 21.73 -4.63 30.59
C ASP A 356 22.69 -5.77 30.29
N ASP A 357 23.61 -5.53 29.34
CA ASP A 357 24.61 -6.49 28.88
C ASP A 357 24.03 -7.87 28.51
N GLY A 358 22.89 -7.88 27.82
CA GLY A 358 22.20 -9.09 27.38
C GLY A 358 21.43 -9.85 28.49
N LYS A 359 21.37 -9.31 29.70
CA LYS A 359 20.61 -9.89 30.80
C LYS A 359 19.34 -9.11 31.08
N LEU A 360 18.25 -9.86 31.23
CA LEU A 360 16.96 -9.30 31.58
C LEU A 360 16.91 -9.00 33.10
N TYR A 361 16.52 -7.78 33.47
CA TYR A 361 16.29 -7.41 34.86
C TYR A 361 15.05 -6.55 35.02
N SER A 362 14.40 -6.67 36.18
CA SER A 362 13.28 -5.81 36.57
C SER A 362 13.77 -4.85 37.63
N PRO A 363 13.75 -3.53 37.40
CA PRO A 363 14.10 -2.53 38.43
C PRO A 363 13.25 -2.71 39.71
N ALA A 364 11.95 -2.98 39.55
CA ALA A 364 11.05 -3.22 40.70
C ALA A 364 11.42 -4.47 41.49
N PHE A 365 11.87 -5.54 40.83
CA PHE A 365 12.30 -6.76 41.50
C PHE A 365 13.60 -6.55 42.29
N ASN A 366 14.53 -5.80 41.72
CA ASN A 366 15.80 -5.46 42.40
C ASN A 366 15.55 -4.59 43.62
N GLU A 367 14.65 -3.62 43.54
CA GLU A 367 14.25 -2.77 44.67
C GLU A 367 13.58 -3.59 45.79
N LEU A 368 12.76 -4.56 45.42
CA LEU A 368 12.11 -5.49 46.37
C LEU A 368 13.15 -6.40 47.06
N LYS A 369 14.13 -6.88 46.29
CA LYS A 369 15.23 -7.71 46.77
C LYS A 369 16.10 -6.94 47.75
N GLU A 370 16.46 -5.69 47.45
CA GLU A 370 17.20 -4.84 48.36
C GLU A 370 16.43 -4.55 49.66
N LYS A 371 15.13 -4.29 49.56
CA LYS A 371 14.26 -4.13 50.76
C LYS A 371 14.23 -5.39 51.58
N TYR A 372 14.11 -6.56 50.96
CA TYR A 372 14.10 -7.86 51.69
C TYR A 372 15.43 -8.11 52.40
N GLU A 373 16.57 -7.90 51.75
CA GLU A 373 17.89 -8.09 52.36
C GLU A 373 18.12 -7.09 53.54
N LYS A 374 17.69 -5.83 53.37
CA LYS A 374 17.72 -4.84 54.48
C LYS A 374 16.84 -5.27 55.66
N THR A 375 15.65 -5.82 55.41
CA THR A 375 14.75 -6.28 56.46
C THR A 375 15.33 -7.51 57.16
N LYS A 376 15.97 -8.41 56.45
CA LYS A 376 16.64 -9.59 56.99
C LYS A 376 17.80 -9.23 57.94
N LEU A 377 18.55 -8.16 57.57
CA LEU A 377 19.64 -7.63 58.42
C LEU A 377 19.16 -6.97 59.72
N ILE A 378 17.91 -6.48 59.74
CA ILE A 378 17.32 -5.84 60.92
C ILE A 378 16.72 -6.91 61.88
N CYS A 379 16.35 -8.09 61.37
CA CYS A 379 15.77 -9.18 62.13
C CYS A 379 16.78 -10.27 62.55
N SER A 380 18.05 -10.13 62.19
CA SER A 380 19.18 -10.95 62.62
C SER A 380 20.00 -10.23 63.70
#